data_43c8e36870e86ee23995f391a512add0
#
_entry.id   43c8e36870e86ee23995f391a512add0
#
_cell.length_a   1.000
_cell.length_b   1.000
_cell.length_c   1.000
_cell.angle_alpha   90.00
_cell.angle_beta   90.00
_cell.angle_gamma   90.00
#
_symmetry.space_group_name_H-M   'P 1'
#
loop_
_entity.id
_entity.type
_entity.pdbx_description
1 polymer ?
#
loop_
_entity_poly.entity_id
_entity_poly.type
_entity_poly.pdbx_seq_one_letter_code
_entity_poly.pdbx_strand_id
1 'polypeptide(L)'
;QQMSIFEKYDYPSYEEIIDAYSKEFETYVLPKGNTVFGFWMQTLADLEFLDLELQGLTEEYTINPVDRVVNLKGDDDFIRLRIAHLEKVNGEKTLYTDFVDKFGDTNAYAFHNLYPYKGKFYPRVVRTLINAFKLNSQSLLLDPFNGSGTTTHEASLMGIKSVGIDVTPMGIVLSSLKNDLLFIDEQKLNYSIKELYNIAEA
;
A
#
# COMPACT_ATOMS: atom_id res chain seq x y z
N GLN A 1 26.39 -12.32 1.03
CA GLN A 1 25.69 -11.97 2.28
C GLN A 1 25.07 -10.61 2.05
N GLN A 2 23.75 -10.52 2.10
CA GLN A 2 23.04 -9.25 1.95
C GLN A 2 23.28 -8.45 3.25
N MET A 3 23.92 -7.29 3.15
CA MET A 3 24.08 -6.40 4.31
C MET A 3 22.71 -6.01 4.84
N SER A 4 22.57 -5.92 6.16
CA SER A 4 21.35 -5.38 6.74
C SER A 4 21.17 -3.92 6.31
N ILE A 5 19.94 -3.40 6.35
CA ILE A 5 19.67 -2.00 6.02
C ILE A 5 20.50 -1.05 6.90
N PHE A 6 20.78 -1.42 8.14
CA PHE A 6 21.59 -0.65 9.08
C PHE A 6 23.05 -0.52 8.64
N GLU A 7 23.65 -1.63 8.11
CA GLU A 7 25.03 -1.62 7.60
C GLU A 7 25.16 -0.89 6.26
N LYS A 8 24.08 -0.93 5.45
CA LYS A 8 24.06 -0.32 4.11
C LYS A 8 24.09 1.21 4.11
N TYR A 9 23.46 1.84 5.11
CA TYR A 9 23.20 3.27 5.11
C TYR A 9 23.80 4.05 6.29
N ASP A 10 24.72 3.43 7.06
CA ASP A 10 25.30 4.06 8.27
C ASP A 10 24.19 4.59 9.23
N TYR A 11 23.16 3.78 9.43
CA TYR A 11 22.05 4.11 10.30
C TYR A 11 22.49 4.20 11.76
N PRO A 12 21.84 5.04 12.58
CA PRO A 12 21.95 4.97 14.02
C PRO A 12 21.64 3.54 14.51
N SER A 13 22.21 3.15 15.63
CA SER A 13 22.03 1.82 16.20
C SER A 13 20.53 1.51 16.37
N TYR A 14 20.22 0.21 16.41
CA TYR A 14 18.86 -0.26 16.70
C TYR A 14 18.26 0.40 17.94
N GLU A 15 19.06 0.57 19.00
CA GLU A 15 18.65 1.17 20.26
C GLU A 15 18.35 2.66 20.11
N GLU A 16 19.14 3.39 19.34
CA GLU A 16 18.90 4.82 19.04
C GLU A 16 17.65 5.03 18.21
N ILE A 17 17.37 4.14 17.25
CA ILE A 17 16.15 4.18 16.45
C ILE A 17 14.94 3.87 17.34
N ILE A 18 14.98 2.81 18.15
CA ILE A 18 13.90 2.46 19.08
C ILE A 18 13.67 3.58 20.11
N ASP A 19 14.73 4.19 20.65
CA ASP A 19 14.61 5.28 21.61
C ASP A 19 13.99 6.53 20.94
N ALA A 20 14.38 6.85 19.72
CA ALA A 20 13.76 7.91 18.94
C ALA A 20 12.29 7.63 18.66
N TYR A 21 11.93 6.41 18.27
CA TYR A 21 10.54 6.01 18.02
C TYR A 21 9.70 5.97 19.29
N SER A 22 10.23 5.50 20.41
CA SER A 22 9.50 5.41 21.68
C SER A 22 9.23 6.76 22.34
N LYS A 23 10.07 7.76 22.14
CA LYS A 23 9.86 9.12 22.62
C LYS A 23 8.81 9.91 21.85
N GLU A 24 8.50 9.52 20.62
CA GLU A 24 7.57 10.25 19.75
C GLU A 24 6.09 9.82 19.91
N PHE A 25 5.79 8.77 20.67
CA PHE A 25 4.39 8.36 20.88
C PHE A 25 3.57 9.38 21.68
N GLU A 26 4.20 10.32 22.37
CA GLU A 26 3.49 11.35 23.14
C GLU A 26 3.20 12.64 22.38
N THR A 27 3.93 12.91 21.27
CA THR A 27 3.68 14.08 20.41
C THR A 27 4.08 13.77 18.98
N TYR A 28 3.10 13.68 18.08
CA TYR A 28 3.36 13.57 16.64
C TYR A 28 4.09 14.83 16.16
N VAL A 29 5.40 14.73 16.02
CA VAL A 29 6.22 15.80 15.41
C VAL A 29 6.12 15.65 13.90
N LEU A 30 5.63 16.67 13.23
CA LEU A 30 5.60 16.71 11.76
C LEU A 30 7.02 16.46 11.21
N PRO A 31 7.21 15.50 10.29
CA PRO A 31 8.50 15.23 9.70
C PRO A 31 9.09 16.47 9.03
N LYS A 32 10.40 16.64 9.16
CA LYS A 32 11.13 17.71 8.45
C LYS A 32 11.37 17.28 7.00
N GLY A 33 11.18 18.21 6.07
CA GLY A 33 11.44 17.96 4.64
C GLY A 33 10.17 17.76 3.82
N ASN A 34 10.34 17.66 2.49
CA ASN A 34 9.24 17.60 1.54
C ASN A 34 8.88 16.18 1.11
N THR A 35 9.80 15.22 1.31
CA THR A 35 9.57 13.79 1.05
C THR A 35 9.70 13.07 2.37
N VAL A 36 8.58 12.65 2.94
CA VAL A 36 8.49 12.24 4.34
C VAL A 36 7.78 10.91 4.51
N PHE A 37 8.14 10.19 5.57
CA PHE A 37 7.52 8.93 5.95
C PHE A 37 6.03 9.07 6.19
N GLY A 38 5.28 8.02 5.90
CA GLY A 38 3.89 7.93 6.32
C GLY A 38 3.78 7.83 7.85
N PHE A 39 2.79 8.50 8.43
CA PHE A 39 2.53 8.44 9.88
C PHE A 39 2.23 7.01 10.37
N TRP A 40 1.83 6.12 9.49
CA TRP A 40 1.59 4.70 9.75
C TRP A 40 2.86 3.83 9.83
N MET A 41 4.02 4.39 9.50
CA MET A 41 5.29 3.70 9.67
C MET A 41 5.72 3.74 11.13
N GLN A 42 5.61 2.61 11.82
CA GLN A 42 5.80 2.51 13.28
C GLN A 42 6.79 1.44 13.70
N THR A 43 7.34 0.68 12.75
CA THR A 43 8.21 -0.45 13.04
C THR A 43 9.45 -0.45 12.14
N LEU A 44 10.50 -1.18 12.57
CA LEU A 44 11.70 -1.38 11.74
C LEU A 44 11.37 -2.10 10.43
N ALA A 45 10.40 -3.02 10.45
CA ALA A 45 9.94 -3.67 9.25
C ALA A 45 9.37 -2.68 8.23
N ASP A 46 8.75 -1.59 8.67
CA ASP A 46 8.28 -0.53 7.76
C ASP A 46 9.44 0.18 7.06
N LEU A 47 10.59 0.34 7.72
CA LEU A 47 11.81 0.90 7.09
C LEU A 47 12.38 -0.06 6.03
N GLU A 48 12.40 -1.36 6.31
CA GLU A 48 12.83 -2.36 5.33
C GLU A 48 11.89 -2.40 4.12
N PHE A 49 10.59 -2.30 4.34
CA PHE A 49 9.62 -2.21 3.26
C PHE A 49 9.75 -0.92 2.46
N LEU A 50 10.02 0.22 3.10
CA LEU A 50 10.32 1.47 2.40
C LEU A 50 11.57 1.34 1.53
N ASP A 51 12.65 0.75 2.06
CA ASP A 51 13.88 0.52 1.29
C ASP A 51 13.62 -0.37 0.07
N LEU A 52 12.86 -1.46 0.24
CA LEU A 52 12.46 -2.33 -0.86
C LEU A 52 11.65 -1.61 -1.94
N GLU A 53 10.70 -0.77 -1.56
CA GLU A 53 9.93 0.04 -2.51
C GLU A 53 10.83 0.99 -3.29
N LEU A 54 11.70 1.71 -2.60
CA LEU A 54 12.60 2.68 -3.22
C LEU A 54 13.59 2.02 -4.18
N GLN A 55 14.12 0.83 -3.86
CA GLN A 55 14.93 0.04 -4.79
C GLN A 55 14.20 -0.30 -6.10
N GLY A 56 12.90 -0.45 -6.03
CA GLY A 56 12.06 -0.71 -7.21
C GLY A 56 11.65 0.55 -7.98
N LEU A 57 11.50 1.67 -7.31
CA LEU A 57 10.88 2.89 -7.84
C LEU A 57 11.89 3.96 -8.30
N THR A 58 13.11 3.94 -7.74
CA THR A 58 14.14 4.93 -8.07
C THR A 58 15.54 4.31 -8.09
N GLU A 59 16.49 4.95 -8.77
CA GLU A 59 17.89 4.51 -8.83
C GLU A 59 18.75 5.17 -7.76
N GLU A 60 18.35 6.32 -7.25
CA GLU A 60 19.13 7.10 -6.29
C GLU A 60 18.23 7.63 -5.17
N TYR A 61 18.52 7.22 -3.94
CA TYR A 61 17.83 7.70 -2.75
C TYR A 61 18.68 7.56 -1.50
N THR A 62 18.33 8.34 -0.47
CA THR A 62 18.86 8.19 0.90
C THR A 62 17.70 8.29 1.88
N ILE A 63 17.72 7.47 2.93
CA ILE A 63 16.72 7.45 3.99
C ILE A 63 17.35 8.00 5.26
N ASN A 64 16.71 8.98 5.90
CA ASN A 64 17.05 9.44 7.24
C ASN A 64 15.92 9.02 8.19
N PRO A 65 16.10 7.95 8.96
CA PRO A 65 15.04 7.42 9.83
C PRO A 65 14.79 8.34 11.05
N VAL A 66 15.79 9.10 11.51
CA VAL A 66 15.65 10.00 12.67
C VAL A 66 14.76 11.20 12.34
N ASP A 67 15.02 11.84 11.20
CA ASP A 67 14.21 12.97 10.73
C ASP A 67 12.96 12.52 9.97
N ARG A 68 12.82 11.21 9.70
CA ARG A 68 11.73 10.61 8.94
C ARG A 68 11.57 11.19 7.54
N VAL A 69 12.69 11.46 6.89
CA VAL A 69 12.74 12.04 5.54
C VAL A 69 13.49 11.14 4.57
N VAL A 70 13.17 11.29 3.30
CA VAL A 70 13.85 10.62 2.20
C VAL A 70 14.31 11.67 1.21
N ASN A 71 15.56 11.55 0.72
CA ASN A 71 15.96 12.24 -0.50
C ASN A 71 15.96 11.21 -1.62
N LEU A 72 15.33 11.53 -2.73
CA LEU A 72 15.25 10.64 -3.88
C LEU A 72 15.35 11.42 -5.19
N LYS A 73 15.76 10.72 -6.26
CA LYS A 73 15.72 11.23 -7.63
C LYS A 73 14.89 10.28 -8.49
N GLY A 74 13.96 10.81 -9.25
CA GLY A 74 13.13 10.01 -10.13
C GLY A 74 11.96 10.80 -10.69
N ASP A 75 11.01 10.08 -11.22
CA ASP A 75 9.71 10.61 -11.61
C ASP A 75 8.82 10.70 -10.37
N ASP A 76 8.68 11.90 -9.82
CA ASP A 76 7.93 12.14 -8.59
C ASP A 76 6.48 11.69 -8.71
N ASP A 77 5.83 11.93 -9.84
CA ASP A 77 4.44 11.51 -10.07
C ASP A 77 4.31 9.99 -10.11
N PHE A 78 5.23 9.32 -10.78
CA PHE A 78 5.25 7.86 -10.80
C PHE A 78 5.44 7.28 -9.40
N ILE A 79 6.40 7.79 -8.64
CA ILE A 79 6.67 7.35 -7.27
C ILE A 79 5.46 7.63 -6.38
N ARG A 80 4.89 8.84 -6.43
CA ARG A 80 3.76 9.28 -5.63
C ARG A 80 2.51 8.41 -5.82
N LEU A 81 2.27 7.94 -7.03
CA LEU A 81 1.13 7.06 -7.34
C LEU A 81 1.32 5.61 -6.84
N ARG A 82 2.54 5.21 -6.58
CA ARG A 82 2.86 3.79 -6.31
C ARG A 82 3.27 3.51 -4.87
N ILE A 83 4.04 4.39 -4.25
CA ILE A 83 4.66 4.14 -2.96
C ILE A 83 3.65 4.08 -1.81
N ALA A 84 3.85 3.15 -0.87
CA ALA A 84 2.96 2.97 0.27
C ALA A 84 3.55 3.44 1.62
N HIS A 85 4.86 3.74 1.67
CA HIS A 85 5.53 4.08 2.93
C HIS A 85 5.90 5.56 3.04
N LEU A 86 5.58 6.38 2.04
CA LEU A 86 5.74 7.83 2.13
C LEU A 86 4.38 8.53 2.21
N GLU A 87 4.29 9.53 3.08
CA GLU A 87 3.13 10.41 3.17
C GLU A 87 3.11 11.43 2.04
N LYS A 88 4.29 12.01 1.76
CA LYS A 88 4.47 13.01 0.72
C LYS A 88 5.72 12.74 -0.08
N VAL A 89 5.70 13.12 -1.35
CA VAL A 89 6.85 13.19 -2.25
C VAL A 89 6.95 14.62 -2.75
N ASN A 90 8.06 15.28 -2.45
CA ASN A 90 8.31 16.70 -2.79
C ASN A 90 7.18 17.67 -2.41
N GLY A 91 6.57 17.43 -1.25
CA GLY A 91 5.52 18.26 -0.67
C GLY A 91 4.09 17.86 -1.04
N GLU A 92 3.91 16.96 -2.01
CA GLU A 92 2.59 16.49 -2.45
C GLU A 92 2.24 15.12 -1.87
N LYS A 93 0.98 14.93 -1.46
CA LYS A 93 0.50 13.67 -0.91
C LYS A 93 0.66 12.52 -1.90
N THR A 94 0.99 11.34 -1.38
CA THR A 94 0.94 10.12 -2.17
C THR A 94 -0.50 9.63 -2.34
N LEU A 95 -0.76 8.85 -3.37
CA LEU A 95 -2.06 8.20 -3.55
C LEU A 95 -2.42 7.32 -2.35
N TYR A 96 -1.42 6.69 -1.75
CA TYR A 96 -1.64 5.87 -0.55
C TYR A 96 -2.07 6.71 0.66
N THR A 97 -1.51 7.91 0.83
CA THR A 97 -1.97 8.87 1.85
C THR A 97 -3.43 9.27 1.64
N ASP A 98 -3.83 9.55 0.41
CA ASP A 98 -5.22 9.87 0.08
C ASP A 98 -6.17 8.72 0.42
N PHE A 99 -5.75 7.47 0.21
CA PHE A 99 -6.52 6.30 0.63
C PHE A 99 -6.65 6.24 2.16
N VAL A 100 -5.55 6.42 2.89
CA VAL A 100 -5.58 6.39 4.36
C VAL A 100 -6.44 7.52 4.92
N ASP A 101 -6.31 8.73 4.41
CA ASP A 101 -7.12 9.88 4.83
C ASP A 101 -8.61 9.65 4.58
N LYS A 102 -8.95 9.07 3.42
CA LYS A 102 -10.34 8.84 3.04
C LYS A 102 -11.00 7.70 3.82
N PHE A 103 -10.27 6.64 4.11
CA PHE A 103 -10.82 5.41 4.70
C PHE A 103 -10.45 5.24 6.18
N GLY A 104 -9.53 6.06 6.71
CA GLY A 104 -9.10 6.03 8.12
C GLY A 104 -8.31 4.79 8.51
N ASP A 105 -7.90 3.95 7.55
CA ASP A 105 -7.19 2.69 7.80
C ASP A 105 -6.26 2.33 6.64
N THR A 106 -5.06 1.91 6.96
CA THR A 106 -4.05 1.45 6.00
C THR A 106 -4.37 0.10 5.34
N ASN A 107 -5.40 -0.61 5.81
CA ASN A 107 -5.77 -1.96 5.35
C ASN A 107 -7.20 -2.03 4.81
N ALA A 108 -7.98 -0.93 4.93
CA ALA A 108 -9.41 -0.91 4.61
C ALA A 108 -9.74 -0.10 3.35
N TYR A 109 -8.75 0.53 2.71
CA TYR A 109 -8.98 1.35 1.52
C TYR A 109 -9.51 0.54 0.33
N ALA A 110 -10.08 1.25 -0.63
CA ALA A 110 -10.78 0.68 -1.77
C ALA A 110 -11.78 -0.38 -1.30
N PHE A 111 -11.68 -1.60 -1.77
CA PHE A 111 -12.58 -2.69 -1.38
C PHE A 111 -11.88 -3.78 -0.55
N HIS A 112 -10.70 -3.50 0.01
CA HIS A 112 -9.97 -4.50 0.80
C HIS A 112 -10.76 -5.00 2.00
N ASN A 113 -11.59 -4.17 2.61
CA ASN A 113 -12.39 -4.53 3.78
C ASN A 113 -13.87 -4.81 3.47
N LEU A 114 -14.20 -5.13 2.21
CA LEU A 114 -15.55 -5.46 1.78
C LEU A 114 -16.16 -6.63 2.59
N TYR A 115 -15.31 -7.58 2.98
CA TYR A 115 -15.69 -8.73 3.78
C TYR A 115 -14.58 -9.08 4.78
N PRO A 116 -14.93 -9.43 6.05
CA PRO A 116 -13.94 -9.83 7.05
C PRO A 116 -13.42 -11.25 6.76
N TYR A 117 -12.40 -11.35 5.90
CA TYR A 117 -11.78 -12.61 5.53
C TYR A 117 -10.55 -12.86 6.39
N LYS A 118 -10.50 -14.02 7.07
CA LYS A 118 -9.37 -14.39 7.93
C LYS A 118 -8.14 -14.77 7.08
N GLY A 119 -6.96 -14.37 7.53
CA GLY A 119 -5.70 -14.74 6.87
C GLY A 119 -5.37 -13.96 5.59
N LYS A 120 -6.06 -12.84 5.32
CA LYS A 120 -5.68 -11.96 4.21
C LYS A 120 -4.35 -11.26 4.49
N PHE A 121 -3.55 -11.04 3.45
CA PHE A 121 -2.36 -10.21 3.53
C PHE A 121 -2.72 -8.73 3.78
N TYR A 122 -1.78 -8.00 4.36
CA TYR A 122 -1.86 -6.55 4.40
C TYR A 122 -1.65 -5.98 2.98
N PRO A 123 -2.58 -5.17 2.46
CA PRO A 123 -2.47 -4.60 1.11
C PRO A 123 -1.16 -3.85 0.87
N ARG A 124 -0.68 -3.12 1.89
CA ARG A 124 0.58 -2.39 1.84
C ARG A 124 1.77 -3.29 1.53
N VAL A 125 1.85 -4.49 2.13
CA VAL A 125 2.92 -5.46 1.84
C VAL A 125 2.89 -5.92 0.39
N VAL A 126 1.68 -6.19 -0.14
CA VAL A 126 1.53 -6.57 -1.55
C VAL A 126 2.00 -5.44 -2.46
N ARG A 127 1.60 -4.19 -2.18
CA ARG A 127 2.03 -3.02 -2.93
C ARG A 127 3.55 -2.85 -2.90
N THR A 128 4.18 -3.03 -1.73
CA THR A 128 5.64 -3.03 -1.60
C THR A 128 6.31 -4.06 -2.51
N LEU A 129 5.82 -5.29 -2.51
CA LEU A 129 6.38 -6.35 -3.36
C LEU A 129 6.21 -6.04 -4.85
N ILE A 130 5.05 -5.52 -5.25
CA ILE A 130 4.80 -5.07 -6.63
C ILE A 130 5.84 -4.01 -7.05
N ASN A 131 6.13 -3.05 -6.18
CA ASN A 131 7.12 -2.01 -6.43
C ASN A 131 8.54 -2.58 -6.44
N ALA A 132 8.91 -3.38 -5.45
CA ALA A 132 10.24 -3.99 -5.33
C ALA A 132 10.60 -4.87 -6.54
N PHE A 133 9.64 -5.61 -7.08
CA PHE A 133 9.80 -6.41 -8.30
C PHE A 133 9.66 -5.60 -9.59
N LYS A 134 9.48 -4.29 -9.52
CA LYS A 134 9.33 -3.38 -10.68
C LYS A 134 8.21 -3.79 -11.64
N LEU A 135 7.13 -4.38 -11.09
CA LEU A 135 6.00 -4.81 -11.93
C LEU A 135 5.28 -3.59 -12.51
N ASN A 136 4.83 -3.74 -13.76
CA ASN A 136 4.17 -2.68 -14.53
C ASN A 136 3.02 -3.25 -15.39
N SER A 137 2.41 -2.44 -16.23
CA SER A 137 1.29 -2.84 -17.08
C SER A 137 1.58 -3.97 -18.07
N GLN A 138 2.85 -4.26 -18.34
CA GLN A 138 3.27 -5.40 -19.18
C GLN A 138 3.48 -6.69 -18.38
N SER A 139 3.51 -6.59 -17.06
CA SER A 139 3.72 -7.74 -16.19
C SER A 139 2.42 -8.53 -16.00
N LEU A 140 2.57 -9.81 -15.67
CA LEU A 140 1.49 -10.69 -15.24
C LEU A 140 1.83 -11.23 -13.84
N LEU A 141 0.99 -10.91 -12.86
CA LEU A 141 1.14 -11.37 -11.49
C LEU A 141 0.26 -12.61 -11.26
N LEU A 142 0.80 -13.63 -10.64
CA LEU A 142 0.08 -14.84 -10.24
C LEU A 142 0.04 -14.97 -8.73
N ASP A 143 -1.16 -15.14 -8.17
CA ASP A 143 -1.36 -15.54 -6.78
C ASP A 143 -2.05 -16.92 -6.74
N PRO A 144 -1.32 -18.01 -6.43
CA PRO A 144 -1.88 -19.36 -6.39
C PRO A 144 -2.72 -19.64 -5.13
N PHE A 145 -2.77 -18.71 -4.16
CA PHE A 145 -3.55 -18.80 -2.93
C PHE A 145 -4.31 -17.49 -2.65
N ASN A 146 -5.07 -17.06 -3.64
CA ASN A 146 -5.60 -15.69 -3.73
C ASN A 146 -6.55 -15.29 -2.58
N GLY A 147 -7.19 -16.26 -1.91
CA GLY A 147 -8.14 -15.97 -0.83
C GLY A 147 -9.19 -14.95 -1.26
N SER A 148 -9.37 -13.91 -0.47
CA SER A 148 -10.29 -12.81 -0.80
C SER A 148 -9.73 -11.80 -1.80
N GLY A 149 -8.59 -12.09 -2.46
CA GLY A 149 -8.07 -11.31 -3.58
C GLY A 149 -7.29 -10.05 -3.20
N THR A 150 -6.55 -10.04 -2.10
CA THR A 150 -5.73 -8.86 -1.74
C THR A 150 -4.70 -8.56 -2.83
N THR A 151 -4.00 -9.59 -3.29
CA THR A 151 -2.95 -9.47 -4.32
C THR A 151 -3.51 -9.01 -5.66
N THR A 152 -4.58 -9.66 -6.13
CA THR A 152 -5.20 -9.32 -7.42
C THR A 152 -5.86 -7.94 -7.39
N HIS A 153 -6.39 -7.54 -6.25
CA HIS A 153 -6.99 -6.21 -6.08
C HIS A 153 -5.93 -5.10 -6.09
N GLU A 154 -4.80 -5.27 -5.37
CA GLU A 154 -3.68 -4.33 -5.43
C GLU A 154 -3.09 -4.23 -6.85
N ALA A 155 -2.93 -5.36 -7.53
CA ALA A 155 -2.49 -5.37 -8.93
C ALA A 155 -3.43 -4.53 -9.81
N SER A 156 -4.75 -4.70 -9.66
CA SER A 156 -5.75 -3.92 -10.41
C SER A 156 -5.69 -2.42 -10.11
N LEU A 157 -5.54 -2.04 -8.82
CA LEU A 157 -5.37 -0.64 -8.41
C LEU A 157 -4.11 0.01 -9.01
N MET A 158 -3.09 -0.80 -9.31
CA MET A 158 -1.82 -0.35 -9.91
C MET A 158 -1.75 -0.57 -11.43
N GLY A 159 -2.85 -0.98 -12.08
CA GLY A 159 -2.91 -1.19 -13.53
C GLY A 159 -2.12 -2.40 -14.01
N ILE A 160 -1.94 -3.41 -13.17
CA ILE A 160 -1.16 -4.63 -13.46
C ILE A 160 -2.11 -5.80 -13.68
N LYS A 161 -1.87 -6.57 -14.73
CA LYS A 161 -2.63 -7.80 -14.99
C LYS A 161 -2.32 -8.85 -13.94
N SER A 162 -3.35 -9.54 -13.45
CA SER A 162 -3.16 -10.59 -12.45
C SER A 162 -4.08 -11.78 -12.67
N VAL A 163 -3.65 -12.93 -12.17
CA VAL A 163 -4.41 -14.17 -12.10
C VAL A 163 -4.39 -14.64 -10.65
N GLY A 164 -5.56 -14.85 -10.07
CA GLY A 164 -5.72 -15.43 -8.74
C GLY A 164 -6.32 -16.84 -8.85
N ILE A 165 -5.75 -17.77 -8.08
CA ILE A 165 -6.28 -19.13 -7.95
C ILE A 165 -6.66 -19.37 -6.49
N ASP A 166 -7.83 -19.93 -6.25
CA ASP A 166 -8.25 -20.35 -4.91
C ASP A 166 -9.12 -21.59 -4.97
N VAL A 167 -9.07 -22.40 -3.92
CA VAL A 167 -9.90 -23.62 -3.81
C VAL A 167 -11.29 -23.33 -3.26
N THR A 168 -11.48 -22.15 -2.63
CA THR A 168 -12.74 -21.80 -1.98
C THR A 168 -13.62 -20.99 -2.93
N PRO A 169 -14.87 -21.42 -3.20
CA PRO A 169 -15.80 -20.65 -4.03
C PRO A 169 -16.03 -19.24 -3.49
N MET A 170 -16.04 -19.06 -2.16
CA MET A 170 -16.20 -17.75 -1.53
C MET A 170 -15.01 -16.81 -1.83
N GLY A 171 -13.78 -17.35 -1.81
CA GLY A 171 -12.59 -16.59 -2.21
C GLY A 171 -12.67 -16.09 -3.65
N ILE A 172 -13.08 -16.94 -4.57
CA ILE A 172 -13.27 -16.60 -5.98
C ILE A 172 -14.31 -15.49 -6.14
N VAL A 173 -15.48 -15.62 -5.51
CA VAL A 173 -16.55 -14.61 -5.58
C VAL A 173 -16.08 -13.27 -5.01
N LEU A 174 -15.44 -13.27 -3.83
CA LEU A 174 -14.97 -12.04 -3.18
C LEU A 174 -13.88 -11.34 -3.98
N SER A 175 -12.93 -12.10 -4.53
CA SER A 175 -11.83 -11.51 -5.32
C SER A 175 -12.34 -10.94 -6.64
N SER A 176 -13.25 -11.63 -7.33
CA SER A 176 -13.88 -11.12 -8.55
C SER A 176 -14.67 -9.86 -8.25
N LEU A 177 -15.52 -9.89 -7.22
CA LEU A 177 -16.36 -8.75 -6.84
C LEU A 177 -15.55 -7.50 -6.54
N LYS A 178 -14.45 -7.63 -5.79
CA LYS A 178 -13.56 -6.48 -5.49
C LYS A 178 -13.01 -5.83 -6.75
N ASN A 179 -12.61 -6.64 -7.72
CA ASN A 179 -12.06 -6.14 -8.98
C ASN A 179 -13.15 -5.53 -9.87
N ASP A 180 -14.32 -6.16 -9.95
CA ASP A 180 -15.45 -5.66 -10.73
C ASP A 180 -15.94 -4.31 -10.20
N LEU A 181 -15.96 -4.12 -8.88
CA LEU A 181 -16.37 -2.86 -8.24
C LEU A 181 -15.47 -1.67 -8.59
N LEU A 182 -14.21 -1.89 -8.98
CA LEU A 182 -13.34 -0.80 -9.45
C LEU A 182 -13.80 -0.17 -10.77
N PHE A 183 -14.56 -0.92 -11.57
CA PHE A 183 -14.98 -0.52 -12.91
C PHE A 183 -16.49 -0.34 -13.04
N ILE A 184 -17.23 -0.43 -11.91
CA ILE A 184 -18.69 -0.32 -11.94
C ILE A 184 -19.10 1.13 -12.20
N ASP A 185 -20.11 1.30 -13.04
CA ASP A 185 -20.79 2.57 -13.24
C ASP A 185 -21.67 2.89 -12.02
N GLU A 186 -21.33 3.97 -11.31
CA GLU A 186 -22.05 4.37 -10.09
C GLU A 186 -23.54 4.62 -10.33
N GLN A 187 -23.93 5.15 -11.48
CA GLN A 187 -25.34 5.40 -11.80
C GLN A 187 -26.11 4.09 -11.96
N LYS A 188 -25.50 3.11 -12.65
CA LYS A 188 -26.09 1.77 -12.80
C LYS A 188 -26.21 1.04 -11.47
N LEU A 189 -25.18 1.16 -10.62
CA LEU A 189 -25.19 0.57 -9.27
C LEU A 189 -26.35 1.16 -8.45
N ASN A 190 -26.46 2.49 -8.38
CA ASN A 190 -27.49 3.17 -7.64
C ASN A 190 -28.90 2.84 -8.16
N TYR A 191 -29.05 2.72 -9.47
CA TYR A 191 -30.32 2.27 -10.08
C TYR A 191 -30.67 0.86 -9.61
N SER A 192 -29.73 -0.10 -9.73
CA SER A 192 -29.96 -1.49 -9.32
C SER A 192 -30.27 -1.64 -7.83
N ILE A 193 -29.61 -0.87 -6.98
CA ILE A 193 -29.90 -0.82 -5.54
C ILE A 193 -31.34 -0.36 -5.28
N LYS A 194 -31.80 0.72 -5.94
CA LYS A 194 -33.19 1.20 -5.81
C LYS A 194 -34.21 0.16 -6.27
N GLU A 195 -33.96 -0.52 -7.37
CA GLU A 195 -34.80 -1.60 -7.87
C GLU A 195 -34.92 -2.74 -6.85
N LEU A 196 -33.81 -3.16 -6.25
CA LEU A 196 -33.82 -4.20 -5.21
C LEU A 196 -34.62 -3.79 -3.98
N TYR A 197 -34.51 -2.53 -3.52
CA TYR A 197 -35.35 -2.03 -2.43
C TYR A 197 -36.83 -2.07 -2.77
N ASN A 198 -37.21 -1.64 -3.96
CA ASN A 198 -38.61 -1.66 -4.40
C ASN A 198 -39.18 -3.09 -4.43
N ILE A 199 -38.36 -4.08 -4.84
CA ILE A 199 -38.76 -5.49 -4.86
C ILE A 199 -38.90 -6.05 -3.44
N ALA A 200 -38.03 -5.63 -2.51
CA ALA A 200 -38.05 -6.11 -1.14
C ALA A 200 -39.20 -5.54 -0.29
N GLU A 201 -39.76 -4.37 -0.68
CA GLU A 201 -40.89 -3.72 -0.02
C GLU A 201 -42.25 -4.13 -0.61
N ALA A 202 -42.30 -4.84 -1.74
CA ALA A 202 -43.50 -5.31 -2.41
C ALA A 202 -43.93 -6.72 -1.92
#